data_a22b18816686c945b6b6da3833bdfc8b
#
_entry.id   a22b18816686c945b6b6da3833bdfc8b
#
_cell.length_a   1.000
_cell.length_b   1.000
_cell.length_c   1.000
_cell.angle_alpha   90.00
_cell.angle_beta   90.00
_cell.angle_gamma   90.00
#
_symmetry.space_group_name_H-M   'P 1'
#
loop_
_entity.id
_entity.type
_entity.pdbx_description
1 polymer ?
#
loop_
_entity_poly.entity_id
_entity_poly.type
_entity_poly.pdbx_seq_one_letter_code
_entity_poly.pdbx_strand_id
1 'polypeptide(L)'
;MIGTNYLGEVAKPDGLTMGYFTGQFFNLLTADPTLRVDLAKFAYIASIEGVAVAYMRKDVAPGIQDPKDIMKAKGFKAGGLSLNSAKDVRFRLQLDILGIPHQYVTGYNSNSDARLALERNEIQFFTEGTPGYRSQVQPRMVKEGLVVPVYADELVTADGEFRPSSEVPDIPSFSQLHQQIFGKLGTGALWEALKTINLTHAMQRIAKVSPGTPAEAVAALRQGFAQMIKDPEFIQEFKKVTRSDPAFQVGGEADKLIRKLVQAPAEVKTTIRRYTEPK
;
A
#
# COMPACT_ATOMS: atom_id res chain seq x y z
N MET A 1 4.75 12.06 -9.47
CA MET A 1 4.59 12.04 -10.94
C MET A 1 5.75 12.70 -11.68
N ILE A 2 6.20 13.91 -11.30
CA ILE A 2 7.27 14.67 -12.00
C ILE A 2 8.52 13.81 -12.24
N GLY A 3 9.09 13.19 -11.19
CA GLY A 3 10.31 12.37 -11.34
C GLY A 3 10.15 11.16 -12.26
N THR A 4 8.98 10.53 -12.28
CA THR A 4 8.70 9.39 -13.18
C THR A 4 8.62 9.84 -14.64
N ASN A 5 7.92 10.94 -14.90
CA ASN A 5 7.88 11.52 -16.25
C ASN A 5 9.28 12.00 -16.69
N TYR A 6 10.04 12.65 -15.81
CA TYR A 6 11.43 13.04 -16.09
C TYR A 6 12.30 11.86 -16.51
N LEU A 7 12.24 10.74 -15.77
CA LEU A 7 13.00 9.54 -16.13
C LEU A 7 12.60 8.96 -17.50
N GLY A 8 11.32 9.05 -17.87
CA GLY A 8 10.85 8.47 -19.13
C GLY A 8 10.98 9.40 -20.34
N GLU A 9 11.02 10.73 -20.13
CA GLU A 9 10.97 11.73 -21.19
C GLU A 9 12.30 12.47 -21.40
N VAL A 10 13.10 12.64 -20.33
CA VAL A 10 14.22 13.59 -20.31
C VAL A 10 15.56 12.94 -19.93
N ALA A 11 15.58 12.07 -18.92
CA ALA A 11 16.80 11.47 -18.42
C ALA A 11 17.46 10.58 -19.50
N LYS A 12 18.78 10.68 -19.61
CA LYS A 12 19.55 9.85 -20.55
C LYS A 12 19.48 8.39 -20.11
N PRO A 13 19.33 7.45 -21.07
CA PRO A 13 19.26 6.02 -20.77
C PRO A 13 20.68 5.42 -20.64
N ASP A 14 21.56 6.03 -19.85
CA ASP A 14 22.94 5.60 -19.63
C ASP A 14 23.15 4.83 -18.31
N GLY A 15 22.08 4.69 -17.51
CA GLY A 15 22.15 4.03 -16.21
C GLY A 15 22.68 4.91 -15.07
N LEU A 16 23.07 6.15 -15.32
CA LEU A 16 23.58 7.06 -14.30
C LEU A 16 22.49 7.83 -13.55
N THR A 17 21.27 7.85 -14.10
CA THR A 17 20.10 8.45 -13.44
C THR A 17 19.12 7.36 -13.05
N MET A 18 19.00 7.13 -11.75
CA MET A 18 18.03 6.19 -11.17
C MET A 18 17.02 6.93 -10.31
N GLY A 19 15.75 6.61 -10.48
CA GLY A 19 14.68 7.10 -9.61
C GLY A 19 14.30 6.05 -8.58
N TYR A 20 14.20 6.47 -7.31
CA TYR A 20 13.64 5.67 -6.22
C TYR A 20 12.40 6.38 -5.67
N PHE A 21 11.23 5.89 -6.05
CA PHE A 21 9.96 6.56 -5.77
C PHE A 21 8.92 5.59 -5.22
N THR A 22 7.85 6.17 -4.67
CA THR A 22 6.58 5.44 -4.55
C THR A 22 6.13 5.02 -5.95
N GLY A 23 5.75 3.78 -6.12
CA GLY A 23 5.26 3.28 -7.41
C GLY A 23 4.01 4.04 -7.86
N GLN A 24 3.99 4.53 -9.11
CA GLN A 24 2.85 5.21 -9.72
C GLN A 24 1.86 4.23 -10.36
N PHE A 25 1.82 2.99 -9.87
CA PHE A 25 0.99 1.94 -10.45
C PHE A 25 -0.50 2.16 -10.21
N PHE A 26 -0.85 2.84 -9.13
CA PHE A 26 -2.23 3.27 -8.90
C PHE A 26 -2.69 4.27 -9.96
N ASN A 27 -1.83 5.21 -10.35
CA ASN A 27 -2.12 6.18 -11.40
C ASN A 27 -2.32 5.50 -12.77
N LEU A 28 -1.63 4.36 -13.01
CA LEU A 28 -1.89 3.52 -14.17
C LEU A 28 -3.30 2.91 -14.14
N LEU A 29 -3.74 2.39 -12.99
CA LEU A 29 -5.07 1.80 -12.82
C LEU A 29 -6.19 2.84 -12.99
N THR A 30 -5.96 4.07 -12.53
CA THR A 30 -6.93 5.17 -12.62
C THR A 30 -6.87 5.93 -13.95
N ALA A 31 -5.90 5.62 -14.82
CA ALA A 31 -5.61 6.35 -16.06
C ALA A 31 -5.40 7.85 -15.80
N ASP A 32 -4.64 8.18 -14.76
CA ASP A 32 -4.31 9.56 -14.40
C ASP A 32 -3.57 10.26 -15.55
N PRO A 33 -4.12 11.36 -16.10
CA PRO A 33 -3.52 12.03 -17.26
C PRO A 33 -2.17 12.69 -16.96
N THR A 34 -1.80 12.85 -15.70
CA THR A 34 -0.48 13.35 -15.30
C THR A 34 0.64 12.33 -15.44
N LEU A 35 0.31 11.04 -15.59
CA LEU A 35 1.25 9.98 -15.94
C LEU A 35 1.39 9.91 -17.47
N ARG A 36 2.44 10.53 -17.99
CA ARG A 36 2.66 10.66 -19.45
C ARG A 36 3.54 9.57 -20.05
N VAL A 37 4.12 8.72 -19.22
CA VAL A 37 5.07 7.68 -19.62
C VAL A 37 4.50 6.28 -19.50
N ASP A 38 4.95 5.37 -20.36
CA ASP A 38 4.59 3.97 -20.28
C ASP A 38 5.46 3.25 -19.22
N LEU A 39 4.84 2.90 -18.09
CA LEU A 39 5.53 2.21 -17.01
C LEU A 39 6.07 0.84 -17.41
N ALA A 40 5.53 0.19 -18.44
CA ALA A 40 6.01 -1.11 -18.91
C ALA A 40 7.36 -1.03 -19.62
N LYS A 41 7.82 0.17 -20.03
CA LYS A 41 9.08 0.37 -20.75
C LYS A 41 10.29 0.62 -19.87
N PHE A 42 10.10 0.88 -18.57
CA PHE A 42 11.22 1.11 -17.64
C PHE A 42 11.94 -0.19 -17.31
N ALA A 43 13.24 -0.09 -17.03
CA ALA A 43 13.97 -1.18 -16.41
C ALA A 43 13.88 -1.04 -14.88
N TYR A 44 13.31 -2.05 -14.23
CA TYR A 44 13.15 -2.10 -12.79
C TYR A 44 14.34 -2.79 -12.14
N ILE A 45 14.92 -2.12 -11.14
CA ILE A 45 16.15 -2.56 -10.47
C ILE A 45 15.81 -3.34 -9.21
N ALA A 46 15.06 -2.71 -8.30
CA ALA A 46 14.63 -3.30 -7.05
C ALA A 46 13.30 -2.69 -6.60
N SER A 47 12.54 -3.42 -5.84
CA SER A 47 11.37 -2.92 -5.14
C SER A 47 11.41 -3.29 -3.66
N ILE A 48 10.71 -2.52 -2.82
CA ILE A 48 10.47 -2.88 -1.45
C ILE A 48 8.97 -3.08 -1.25
N GLU A 49 8.64 -4.17 -0.60
CA GLU A 49 7.28 -4.45 -0.17
C GLU A 49 6.85 -3.47 0.93
N GLY A 50 5.57 -3.25 1.06
CA GLY A 50 5.03 -2.50 2.19
C GLY A 50 3.51 -2.56 2.20
N VAL A 51 2.98 -2.82 3.37
CA VAL A 51 1.53 -2.86 3.62
C VAL A 51 1.12 -1.75 4.58
N ALA A 52 -0.17 -1.54 4.73
CA ALA A 52 -0.71 -0.65 5.75
C ALA A 52 -1.49 -1.46 6.79
N VAL A 53 -1.51 -0.95 8.01
CA VAL A 53 -2.32 -1.47 9.12
C VAL A 53 -3.51 -0.53 9.31
N ALA A 54 -4.70 -1.11 9.33
CA ALA A 54 -5.93 -0.43 9.71
C ALA A 54 -6.12 -0.52 11.22
N TYR A 55 -6.44 0.60 11.85
CA TYR A 55 -6.71 0.66 13.28
C TYR A 55 -7.89 1.58 13.58
N MET A 56 -8.58 1.29 14.66
CA MET A 56 -9.81 1.96 15.05
C MET A 56 -9.77 2.33 16.55
N ARG A 57 -10.38 3.46 16.90
CA ARG A 57 -10.56 3.83 18.30
C ARG A 57 -11.42 2.81 19.04
N LYS A 58 -11.03 2.50 20.28
CA LYS A 58 -11.76 1.55 21.14
C LYS A 58 -13.13 2.04 21.57
N ASP A 59 -13.32 3.34 21.65
CA ASP A 59 -14.55 3.98 22.14
C ASP A 59 -15.63 4.18 21.08
N VAL A 60 -15.42 3.70 19.85
CA VAL A 60 -16.48 3.65 18.83
C VAL A 60 -17.59 2.71 19.29
N ALA A 61 -18.82 3.22 19.31
CA ALA A 61 -19.98 2.46 19.78
C ALA A 61 -20.22 1.15 18.99
N PRO A 62 -20.48 0.03 19.65
CA PRO A 62 -20.68 -0.20 21.08
C PRO A 62 -19.40 -0.47 21.88
N GLY A 63 -18.25 -0.29 21.30
CA GLY A 63 -16.92 -0.60 21.82
C GLY A 63 -16.19 -1.62 20.97
N ILE A 64 -14.89 -1.40 20.74
CA ILE A 64 -14.02 -2.23 19.89
C ILE A 64 -12.95 -2.85 20.78
N GLN A 65 -12.97 -4.16 20.94
CA GLN A 65 -12.00 -4.92 21.74
C GLN A 65 -11.20 -5.91 20.89
N ASP A 66 -11.84 -6.47 19.87
CA ASP A 66 -11.31 -7.47 18.94
C ASP A 66 -11.44 -6.95 17.48
N PRO A 67 -10.58 -7.36 16.56
CA PRO A 67 -10.70 -7.03 15.14
C PRO A 67 -12.09 -7.25 14.55
N LYS A 68 -12.81 -8.30 14.93
CA LYS A 68 -14.17 -8.59 14.42
C LYS A 68 -15.23 -7.61 14.91
N ASP A 69 -14.96 -6.88 15.99
CA ASP A 69 -15.92 -5.89 16.52
C ASP A 69 -16.13 -4.72 15.55
N ILE A 70 -15.26 -4.56 14.55
CA ILE A 70 -15.47 -3.60 13.46
C ILE A 70 -16.85 -3.77 12.80
N MET A 71 -17.36 -5.01 12.75
CA MET A 71 -18.71 -5.30 12.22
C MET A 71 -19.85 -4.71 13.05
N LYS A 72 -19.57 -4.35 14.30
CA LYS A 72 -20.54 -3.73 15.23
C LYS A 72 -20.41 -2.20 15.24
N ALA A 73 -19.31 -1.67 14.69
CA ALA A 73 -19.01 -0.24 14.72
C ALA A 73 -20.08 0.60 14.00
N LYS A 74 -20.52 1.66 14.66
CA LYS A 74 -21.57 2.54 14.13
C LYS A 74 -21.16 4.00 14.18
N GLY A 75 -21.54 4.76 13.14
CA GLY A 75 -21.45 6.21 13.15
C GLY A 75 -20.04 6.76 13.24
N PHE A 76 -19.04 6.09 12.66
CA PHE A 76 -17.65 6.52 12.70
C PHE A 76 -17.19 7.19 11.40
N LYS A 77 -16.15 7.98 11.54
CA LYS A 77 -15.45 8.63 10.43
C LYS A 77 -14.13 7.92 10.14
N ALA A 78 -13.93 7.54 8.89
CA ALA A 78 -12.69 6.99 8.37
C ALA A 78 -11.86 8.12 7.74
N GLY A 79 -10.69 8.37 8.29
CA GLY A 79 -9.80 9.42 7.83
C GLY A 79 -8.94 9.02 6.64
N GLY A 80 -8.63 9.98 5.78
CA GLY A 80 -7.78 9.77 4.62
C GLY A 80 -7.04 11.02 4.16
N LEU A 81 -6.07 10.82 3.27
CA LEU A 81 -5.24 11.90 2.75
C LEU A 81 -5.84 12.50 1.48
N SER A 82 -6.31 11.66 0.57
CA SER A 82 -6.81 12.09 -0.74
C SER A 82 -7.68 11.03 -1.40
N LEU A 83 -8.71 11.46 -2.14
CA LEU A 83 -9.52 10.58 -2.99
C LEU A 83 -8.67 9.74 -3.97
N ASN A 84 -7.56 10.31 -4.45
CA ASN A 84 -6.64 9.70 -5.41
C ASN A 84 -5.49 8.94 -4.74
N SER A 85 -5.55 8.67 -3.44
CA SER A 85 -4.57 7.87 -2.73
C SER A 85 -4.93 6.38 -2.83
N ALA A 86 -3.99 5.54 -3.30
CA ALA A 86 -4.17 4.09 -3.33
C ALA A 86 -4.54 3.51 -1.96
N LYS A 87 -3.92 4.04 -0.89
CA LYS A 87 -4.21 3.68 0.49
C LYS A 87 -5.66 3.96 0.85
N ASP A 88 -6.16 5.14 0.49
CA ASP A 88 -7.51 5.57 0.85
C ASP A 88 -8.59 4.85 0.02
N VAL A 89 -8.33 4.60 -1.25
CA VAL A 89 -9.21 3.76 -2.07
C VAL A 89 -9.28 2.33 -1.51
N ARG A 90 -8.15 1.78 -1.09
CA ARG A 90 -8.06 0.41 -0.56
C ARG A 90 -8.90 0.25 0.70
N PHE A 91 -8.71 1.08 1.73
CA PHE A 91 -9.49 0.89 2.96
C PHE A 91 -10.99 1.16 2.76
N ARG A 92 -11.38 2.05 1.86
CA ARG A 92 -12.79 2.25 1.52
C ARG A 92 -13.39 1.04 0.82
N LEU A 93 -12.65 0.42 -0.12
CA LEU A 93 -13.02 -0.87 -0.70
C LEU A 93 -13.19 -1.95 0.38
N GLN A 94 -12.25 -2.03 1.33
CA GLN A 94 -12.29 -3.01 2.41
C GLN A 94 -13.50 -2.79 3.33
N LEU A 95 -13.81 -1.57 3.71
CA LEU A 95 -15.01 -1.26 4.52
C LEU A 95 -16.30 -1.57 3.76
N ASP A 96 -16.36 -1.28 2.46
CA ASP A 96 -17.53 -1.60 1.61
C ASP A 96 -17.66 -3.11 1.39
N ILE A 97 -16.57 -3.87 1.25
CA ILE A 97 -16.58 -5.34 1.19
C ILE A 97 -17.13 -5.95 2.48
N LEU A 98 -16.78 -5.38 3.63
CA LEU A 98 -17.34 -5.78 4.92
C LEU A 98 -18.78 -5.30 5.13
N GLY A 99 -19.31 -4.44 4.25
CA GLY A 99 -20.65 -3.87 4.39
C GLY A 99 -20.77 -2.88 5.55
N ILE A 100 -19.69 -2.21 5.94
CA ILE A 100 -19.66 -1.31 7.10
C ILE A 100 -19.92 0.14 6.66
N PRO A 101 -21.05 0.74 7.08
CA PRO A 101 -21.33 2.15 6.82
C PRO A 101 -20.31 3.05 7.52
N HIS A 102 -19.71 3.96 6.78
CA HIS A 102 -18.73 4.89 7.29
C HIS A 102 -18.80 6.25 6.58
N GLN A 103 -18.38 7.30 7.28
CA GLN A 103 -18.16 8.61 6.66
C GLN A 103 -16.69 8.76 6.32
N TYR A 104 -16.37 8.93 5.04
CA TYR A 104 -15.00 9.22 4.63
C TYR A 104 -14.69 10.71 4.78
N VAL A 105 -13.62 11.03 5.52
CA VAL A 105 -13.10 12.38 5.73
C VAL A 105 -11.69 12.45 5.18
N THR A 106 -11.44 13.31 4.22
CA THR A 106 -10.16 13.47 3.53
C THR A 106 -9.61 14.88 3.62
N GLY A 107 -8.35 15.05 3.20
CA GLY A 107 -7.69 16.35 3.17
C GLY A 107 -6.62 16.54 4.23
N TYR A 108 -6.28 15.50 4.99
CA TYR A 108 -5.12 15.55 5.88
C TYR A 108 -3.83 15.57 5.05
N ASN A 109 -2.91 16.50 5.37
CA ASN A 109 -1.67 16.68 4.61
C ASN A 109 -0.67 15.54 4.83
N SER A 110 -0.76 14.85 5.95
CA SER A 110 0.16 13.76 6.32
C SER A 110 -0.52 12.70 7.19
N ASN A 111 0.12 11.53 7.31
CA ASN A 111 -0.31 10.52 8.28
C ASN A 111 -0.23 11.06 9.73
N SER A 112 0.71 11.96 10.02
CA SER A 112 0.82 12.58 11.35
C SER A 112 -0.39 13.45 11.69
N ASP A 113 -0.88 14.23 10.73
CA ASP A 113 -2.07 15.06 10.93
C ASP A 113 -3.32 14.21 11.14
N ALA A 114 -3.47 13.14 10.36
CA ALA A 114 -4.57 12.20 10.52
C ALA A 114 -4.51 11.45 11.86
N ARG A 115 -3.31 11.08 12.35
CA ARG A 115 -3.16 10.50 13.71
C ARG A 115 -3.59 11.46 14.79
N LEU A 116 -3.16 12.74 14.72
CA LEU A 116 -3.60 13.76 15.67
C LEU A 116 -5.12 13.96 15.65
N ALA A 117 -5.73 13.95 14.47
CA ALA A 117 -7.18 14.00 14.32
C ALA A 117 -7.86 12.79 14.98
N LEU A 118 -7.27 11.60 14.87
CA LEU A 118 -7.76 10.39 15.53
C LEU A 118 -7.59 10.47 17.06
N GLU A 119 -6.47 10.96 17.56
CA GLU A 119 -6.26 11.18 18.99
C GLU A 119 -7.32 12.15 19.57
N ARG A 120 -7.69 13.20 18.81
CA ARG A 120 -8.73 14.20 19.16
C ARG A 120 -10.16 13.73 18.92
N ASN A 121 -10.34 12.48 18.46
CA ASN A 121 -11.65 11.91 18.12
C ASN A 121 -12.39 12.63 16.96
N GLU A 122 -11.66 13.33 16.09
CA GLU A 122 -12.23 13.95 14.88
C GLU A 122 -12.52 12.89 13.81
N ILE A 123 -11.70 11.83 13.77
CA ILE A 123 -11.90 10.59 13.03
C ILE A 123 -11.67 9.39 13.97
N GLN A 124 -12.22 8.23 13.63
CA GLN A 124 -12.16 7.06 14.52
C GLN A 124 -11.47 5.85 13.86
N PHE A 125 -11.28 5.87 12.56
CA PHE A 125 -10.61 4.83 11.79
C PHE A 125 -9.55 5.47 10.88
N PHE A 126 -8.37 4.84 10.81
CA PHE A 126 -7.31 5.27 9.90
C PHE A 126 -6.44 4.07 9.48
N THR A 127 -5.69 4.24 8.40
CA THR A 127 -4.71 3.26 7.93
C THR A 127 -3.33 3.90 7.77
N GLU A 128 -2.29 3.19 8.17
CA GLU A 128 -0.93 3.70 8.09
C GLU A 128 0.05 2.60 7.67
N GLY A 129 1.05 2.97 6.87
CA GLY A 129 2.11 2.04 6.47
C GLY A 129 2.86 1.46 7.66
N THR A 130 3.33 0.22 7.53
CA THR A 130 3.97 -0.54 8.62
C THR A 130 5.03 0.22 9.40
N PRO A 131 5.98 0.98 8.77
CA PRO A 131 6.97 1.72 9.54
C PRO A 131 6.36 2.77 10.48
N GLY A 132 5.35 3.51 10.01
CA GLY A 132 4.64 4.49 10.83
C GLY A 132 3.83 3.82 11.93
N TYR A 133 3.13 2.74 11.61
CA TYR A 133 2.39 1.95 12.59
C TYR A 133 3.31 1.42 13.71
N ARG A 134 4.41 0.77 13.37
CA ARG A 134 5.36 0.19 14.34
C ARG A 134 6.09 1.25 15.18
N SER A 135 6.40 2.42 14.59
CA SER A 135 7.15 3.46 15.30
C SER A 135 6.29 4.46 16.07
N GLN A 136 5.04 4.69 15.66
CA GLN A 136 4.19 5.75 16.20
C GLN A 136 2.88 5.24 16.81
N VAL A 137 2.18 4.34 16.12
CA VAL A 137 0.84 3.91 16.54
C VAL A 137 0.93 2.83 17.62
N GLN A 138 1.66 1.76 17.36
CA GLN A 138 1.76 0.61 18.25
C GLN A 138 2.33 0.97 19.64
N PRO A 139 3.47 1.69 19.77
CA PRO A 139 4.09 1.95 21.06
C PRO A 139 3.34 2.97 21.93
N ARG A 140 2.46 3.76 21.32
CA ARG A 140 1.67 4.79 22.01
C ARG A 140 0.20 4.42 22.03
N MET A 141 -0.48 4.56 20.91
CA MET A 141 -1.94 4.50 20.83
C MET A 141 -2.51 3.10 21.14
N VAL A 142 -1.83 2.03 20.67
CA VAL A 142 -2.25 0.65 20.99
C VAL A 142 -1.89 0.32 22.42
N LYS A 143 -0.66 0.60 22.85
CA LYS A 143 -0.18 0.31 24.21
C LYS A 143 -0.98 1.04 25.28
N GLU A 144 -1.36 2.28 25.02
CA GLU A 144 -2.20 3.11 25.92
C GLU A 144 -3.70 2.73 25.85
N GLY A 145 -4.07 1.83 24.95
CA GLY A 145 -5.44 1.36 24.82
C GLY A 145 -6.38 2.32 24.11
N LEU A 146 -5.87 3.30 23.37
CA LEU A 146 -6.68 4.24 22.59
C LEU A 146 -7.28 3.58 21.35
N VAL A 147 -6.50 2.74 20.66
CA VAL A 147 -6.91 2.06 19.43
C VAL A 147 -6.69 0.56 19.47
N VAL A 148 -7.39 -0.15 18.59
CA VAL A 148 -7.19 -1.57 18.28
C VAL A 148 -6.73 -1.66 16.83
N PRO A 149 -5.66 -2.42 16.51
CA PRO A 149 -5.38 -2.82 15.14
C PRO A 149 -6.48 -3.78 14.67
N VAL A 150 -7.05 -3.51 13.51
CA VAL A 150 -8.20 -4.29 13.01
C VAL A 150 -7.75 -5.33 12.00
N TYR A 151 -6.97 -4.90 11.01
CA TYR A 151 -6.35 -5.76 10.01
C TYR A 151 -5.14 -5.10 9.40
N ALA A 152 -4.30 -5.91 8.78
CA ALA A 152 -3.26 -5.43 7.88
C ALA A 152 -3.67 -5.67 6.42
N ASP A 153 -3.24 -4.79 5.53
CA ASP A 153 -3.23 -5.10 4.12
C ASP A 153 -2.35 -6.33 3.85
N GLU A 154 -2.50 -6.92 2.69
CA GLU A 154 -1.75 -8.10 2.28
C GLU A 154 -1.20 -7.93 0.88
N LEU A 155 -0.16 -8.68 0.60
CA LEU A 155 0.43 -8.77 -0.72
C LEU A 155 -0.44 -9.67 -1.60
N VAL A 156 -0.36 -9.44 -2.89
CA VAL A 156 -0.91 -10.35 -3.89
C VAL A 156 0.23 -10.78 -4.80
N THR A 157 0.41 -12.09 -4.93
CA THR A 157 1.43 -12.68 -5.80
C THR A 157 1.10 -12.49 -7.28
N ALA A 158 2.06 -12.74 -8.16
CA ALA A 158 1.83 -12.73 -9.59
C ALA A 158 0.77 -13.75 -10.03
N ASP A 159 0.54 -14.82 -9.27
CA ASP A 159 -0.50 -15.82 -9.54
C ASP A 159 -1.88 -15.40 -8.99
N GLY A 160 -1.94 -14.30 -8.27
CA GLY A 160 -3.18 -13.73 -7.74
C GLY A 160 -3.59 -14.26 -6.38
N GLU A 161 -2.66 -14.94 -5.67
CA GLU A 161 -2.90 -15.44 -4.32
C GLU A 161 -2.60 -14.36 -3.27
N PHE A 162 -3.40 -14.31 -2.22
CA PHE A 162 -3.12 -13.45 -1.08
C PHE A 162 -1.98 -14.01 -0.23
N ARG A 163 -1.07 -13.13 0.17
CA ARG A 163 0.02 -13.44 1.07
C ARG A 163 0.08 -12.41 2.19
N PRO A 164 -0.18 -12.81 3.44
CA PRO A 164 -0.01 -11.93 4.59
C PRO A 164 1.42 -11.35 4.64
N SER A 165 1.56 -10.13 5.12
CA SER A 165 2.87 -9.50 5.27
C SER A 165 3.61 -10.07 6.48
N SER A 166 4.90 -10.39 6.29
CA SER A 166 5.78 -10.78 7.39
C SER A 166 6.15 -9.62 8.33
N GLU A 167 5.89 -8.38 7.93
CA GLU A 167 6.15 -7.20 8.77
C GLU A 167 5.20 -7.08 9.96
N VAL A 168 3.99 -7.68 9.87
CA VAL A 168 2.93 -7.57 10.87
C VAL A 168 2.24 -8.93 11.12
N PRO A 169 3.00 -9.97 11.50
CA PRO A 169 2.47 -11.32 11.69
C PRO A 169 1.49 -11.43 12.87
N ASP A 170 1.49 -10.45 13.75
CA ASP A 170 0.64 -10.32 14.93
C ASP A 170 -0.74 -9.70 14.65
N ILE A 171 -0.99 -9.27 13.41
CA ILE A 171 -2.24 -8.64 12.99
C ILE A 171 -2.86 -9.48 11.86
N PRO A 172 -4.15 -9.85 11.94
CA PRO A 172 -4.77 -10.60 10.86
C PRO A 172 -4.74 -9.80 9.55
N SER A 173 -4.49 -10.46 8.43
CA SER A 173 -4.67 -9.81 7.13
C SER A 173 -6.17 -9.59 6.87
N PHE A 174 -6.48 -8.69 5.94
CA PHE A 174 -7.87 -8.41 5.59
C PHE A 174 -8.63 -9.65 5.10
N SER A 175 -7.99 -10.51 4.29
CA SER A 175 -8.59 -11.76 3.83
C SER A 175 -8.83 -12.74 4.97
N GLN A 176 -7.91 -12.83 5.92
CA GLN A 176 -8.07 -13.65 7.13
C GLN A 176 -9.23 -13.13 8.01
N LEU A 177 -9.30 -11.83 8.24
CA LEU A 177 -10.41 -11.22 8.97
C LEU A 177 -11.74 -11.47 8.28
N HIS A 178 -11.81 -11.27 6.96
CA HIS A 178 -13.01 -11.54 6.17
C HIS A 178 -13.45 -13.00 6.29
N GLN A 179 -12.50 -13.94 6.17
CA GLN A 179 -12.77 -15.36 6.32
C GLN A 179 -13.25 -15.72 7.74
N GLN A 180 -12.68 -15.09 8.75
CA GLN A 180 -13.10 -15.29 10.15
C GLN A 180 -14.52 -14.77 10.43
N ILE A 181 -14.95 -13.72 9.72
CA ILE A 181 -16.29 -13.12 9.86
C ILE A 181 -17.32 -13.89 9.05
N PHE A 182 -17.04 -14.20 7.79
CA PHE A 182 -18.02 -14.74 6.83
C PHE A 182 -17.85 -16.22 6.52
N GLY A 183 -16.81 -16.89 7.07
CA GLY A 183 -16.51 -18.30 6.83
C GLY A 183 -15.90 -18.62 5.47
N LYS A 184 -15.71 -17.61 4.61
CA LYS A 184 -15.18 -17.76 3.24
C LYS A 184 -14.47 -16.49 2.79
N LEU A 185 -13.64 -16.61 1.74
CA LEU A 185 -13.08 -15.45 1.06
C LEU A 185 -14.16 -14.69 0.28
N GLY A 186 -13.95 -13.40 0.10
CA GLY A 186 -14.81 -12.57 -0.70
C GLY A 186 -14.76 -12.90 -2.20
N THR A 187 -15.76 -12.45 -2.94
CA THR A 187 -15.86 -12.59 -4.39
C THR A 187 -16.53 -11.33 -4.98
N GLY A 188 -16.48 -11.21 -6.31
CA GLY A 188 -17.13 -10.13 -7.03
C GLY A 188 -16.26 -8.91 -7.26
N ALA A 189 -16.85 -7.88 -7.86
CA ALA A 189 -16.13 -6.74 -8.44
C ALA A 189 -15.26 -5.97 -7.41
N LEU A 190 -15.76 -5.75 -6.19
CA LEU A 190 -14.98 -5.07 -5.14
C LEU A 190 -13.79 -5.90 -4.68
N TRP A 191 -13.96 -7.22 -4.58
CA TRP A 191 -12.89 -8.13 -4.20
C TRP A 191 -11.79 -8.19 -5.25
N GLU A 192 -12.14 -8.26 -6.52
CA GLU A 192 -11.19 -8.24 -7.63
C GLU A 192 -10.48 -6.87 -7.75
N ALA A 193 -11.18 -5.78 -7.45
CA ALA A 193 -10.58 -4.45 -7.36
C ALA A 193 -9.55 -4.37 -6.22
N LEU A 194 -9.88 -4.92 -5.05
CA LEU A 194 -8.96 -4.99 -3.90
C LEU A 194 -7.72 -5.83 -4.24
N LYS A 195 -7.89 -7.02 -4.82
CA LYS A 195 -6.78 -7.87 -5.28
C LYS A 195 -5.86 -7.10 -6.23
N THR A 196 -6.44 -6.41 -7.19
CA THR A 196 -5.68 -5.65 -8.20
C THR A 196 -4.90 -4.49 -7.57
N ILE A 197 -5.51 -3.71 -6.67
CA ILE A 197 -4.80 -2.66 -5.93
C ILE A 197 -3.68 -3.25 -5.06
N ASN A 198 -3.90 -4.39 -4.43
CA ASN A 198 -2.92 -5.01 -3.55
C ASN A 198 -1.65 -5.51 -4.28
N LEU A 199 -1.71 -5.74 -5.61
CA LEU A 199 -0.50 -5.96 -6.40
C LEU A 199 0.53 -4.83 -6.23
N THR A 200 0.08 -3.61 -5.94
CA THR A 200 0.97 -2.45 -5.74
C THR A 200 1.78 -2.51 -4.45
N HIS A 201 1.41 -3.36 -3.48
CA HIS A 201 2.13 -3.52 -2.22
C HIS A 201 3.52 -4.15 -2.36
N ALA A 202 3.69 -5.06 -3.31
CA ALA A 202 5.00 -5.63 -3.62
C ALA A 202 5.98 -4.61 -4.23
N MET A 203 5.46 -3.44 -4.63
CA MET A 203 6.20 -2.37 -5.30
C MET A 203 5.92 -1.00 -4.65
N GLN A 204 5.82 -0.96 -3.33
CA GLN A 204 5.49 0.28 -2.61
C GLN A 204 6.53 1.37 -2.85
N ARG A 205 7.80 1.01 -2.87
CA ARG A 205 8.91 1.83 -3.35
C ARG A 205 9.64 1.06 -4.42
N ILE A 206 10.08 1.72 -5.45
CA ILE A 206 10.71 1.07 -6.58
C ILE A 206 11.87 1.88 -7.13
N ALA A 207 13.00 1.21 -7.31
CA ALA A 207 14.16 1.72 -8.02
C ALA A 207 14.00 1.36 -9.51
N LYS A 208 14.08 2.36 -10.38
CA LYS A 208 13.96 2.20 -11.82
C LYS A 208 14.84 3.19 -12.58
N VAL A 209 15.23 2.80 -13.78
CA VAL A 209 15.99 3.61 -14.72
C VAL A 209 15.20 3.82 -16.01
N SER A 210 15.65 4.78 -16.82
CA SER A 210 15.00 5.19 -18.06
C SER A 210 14.78 4.03 -19.03
N PRO A 211 13.73 4.06 -19.86
CA PRO A 211 13.57 3.15 -20.98
C PRO A 211 14.80 3.19 -21.91
N GLY A 212 15.25 2.02 -22.36
CA GLY A 212 16.42 1.90 -23.25
C GLY A 212 17.78 1.91 -22.52
N THR A 213 17.82 1.94 -21.19
CA THR A 213 19.09 1.76 -20.44
C THR A 213 19.74 0.44 -20.81
N PRO A 214 21.09 0.43 -21.11
CA PRO A 214 21.81 -0.78 -21.51
C PRO A 214 21.67 -1.91 -20.49
N ALA A 215 21.54 -3.14 -20.97
CA ALA A 215 21.34 -4.31 -20.12
C ALA A 215 22.45 -4.52 -19.11
N GLU A 216 23.69 -4.20 -19.47
CA GLU A 216 24.86 -4.25 -18.60
C GLU A 216 24.75 -3.27 -17.41
N ALA A 217 24.28 -2.03 -17.64
CA ALA A 217 24.05 -1.06 -16.60
C ALA A 217 22.92 -1.51 -15.66
N VAL A 218 21.83 -2.03 -16.22
CA VAL A 218 20.74 -2.62 -15.43
C VAL A 218 21.23 -3.78 -14.56
N ALA A 219 22.05 -4.67 -15.14
CA ALA A 219 22.63 -5.80 -14.40
C ALA A 219 23.56 -5.34 -13.25
N ALA A 220 24.42 -4.36 -13.50
CA ALA A 220 25.30 -3.80 -12.48
C ALA A 220 24.52 -3.16 -11.32
N LEU A 221 23.46 -2.38 -11.62
CA LEU A 221 22.60 -1.79 -10.61
C LEU A 221 21.85 -2.86 -9.78
N ARG A 222 21.32 -3.89 -10.44
CA ARG A 222 20.69 -5.03 -9.74
C ARG A 222 21.67 -5.76 -8.84
N GLN A 223 22.91 -5.98 -9.29
CA GLN A 223 23.95 -6.58 -8.50
C GLN A 223 24.28 -5.73 -7.25
N GLY A 224 24.39 -4.41 -7.40
CA GLY A 224 24.60 -3.50 -6.29
C GLY A 224 23.47 -3.60 -5.23
N PHE A 225 22.21 -3.61 -5.64
CA PHE A 225 21.10 -3.83 -4.72
C PHE A 225 21.15 -5.22 -4.07
N ALA A 226 21.48 -6.26 -4.83
CA ALA A 226 21.61 -7.63 -4.30
C ALA A 226 22.73 -7.78 -3.27
N GLN A 227 23.77 -6.95 -3.33
CA GLN A 227 24.83 -6.86 -2.33
C GLN A 227 24.35 -6.05 -1.11
N MET A 228 23.78 -4.87 -1.34
CA MET A 228 23.27 -3.98 -0.30
C MET A 228 22.30 -4.68 0.66
N ILE A 229 21.35 -5.47 0.15
CA ILE A 229 20.37 -6.17 1.00
C ILE A 229 20.97 -7.28 1.88
N LYS A 230 22.22 -7.64 1.65
CA LYS A 230 22.97 -8.63 2.45
C LYS A 230 23.97 -7.95 3.39
N ASP A 231 24.17 -6.65 3.27
CA ASP A 231 25.09 -5.89 4.08
C ASP A 231 24.54 -5.75 5.51
N PRO A 232 25.27 -6.25 6.53
CA PRO A 232 24.82 -6.19 7.92
C PRO A 232 24.62 -4.76 8.45
N GLU A 233 25.44 -3.81 8.01
CA GLU A 233 25.34 -2.40 8.42
C GLU A 233 24.05 -1.78 7.85
N PHE A 234 23.78 -2.00 6.57
CA PHE A 234 22.53 -1.57 5.95
C PHE A 234 21.31 -2.17 6.65
N ILE A 235 21.31 -3.49 6.92
CA ILE A 235 20.21 -4.17 7.59
C ILE A 235 19.97 -3.57 8.98
N GLN A 236 21.05 -3.32 9.74
CA GLN A 236 20.95 -2.75 11.08
C GLN A 236 20.38 -1.32 11.06
N GLU A 237 20.88 -0.45 10.19
CA GLU A 237 20.40 0.92 10.06
C GLU A 237 18.95 0.95 9.55
N PHE A 238 18.60 0.10 8.59
CA PHE A 238 17.22 -0.03 8.12
C PHE A 238 16.26 -0.41 9.26
N LYS A 239 16.61 -1.44 10.05
CA LYS A 239 15.82 -1.88 11.21
C LYS A 239 15.69 -0.79 12.27
N LYS A 240 16.74 -0.04 12.51
CA LYS A 240 16.73 1.08 13.48
C LYS A 240 15.72 2.15 13.09
N VAL A 241 15.63 2.48 11.80
CA VAL A 241 14.73 3.52 11.27
C VAL A 241 13.30 3.03 11.11
N THR A 242 13.11 1.83 10.53
CA THR A 242 11.79 1.34 10.12
C THR A 242 11.13 0.41 11.12
N ARG A 243 11.91 -0.14 12.08
CA ARG A 243 11.49 -1.18 13.04
C ARG A 243 11.05 -2.48 12.37
N SER A 244 11.47 -2.70 11.13
CA SER A 244 11.21 -3.92 10.34
C SER A 244 12.44 -4.36 9.56
N ASP A 245 12.45 -5.61 9.12
CA ASP A 245 13.46 -6.12 8.20
C ASP A 245 13.29 -5.53 6.78
N PRO A 246 14.38 -5.32 6.03
CA PRO A 246 14.30 -4.85 4.65
C PRO A 246 13.74 -5.97 3.74
N ALA A 247 12.50 -5.82 3.30
CA ALA A 247 11.83 -6.76 2.39
C ALA A 247 12.01 -6.34 0.92
N PHE A 248 13.27 -6.27 0.46
CA PHE A 248 13.59 -5.92 -0.91
C PHE A 248 13.49 -7.13 -1.85
N GLN A 249 12.95 -6.89 -3.02
CA GLN A 249 13.00 -7.78 -4.17
C GLN A 249 13.86 -7.14 -5.25
N VAL A 250 14.85 -7.89 -5.75
CA VAL A 250 15.76 -7.43 -6.82
C VAL A 250 15.41 -8.14 -8.11
N GLY A 251 15.29 -7.36 -9.20
CA GLY A 251 15.10 -7.92 -10.55
C GLY A 251 13.66 -7.94 -11.05
N GLY A 252 13.35 -8.93 -11.90
CA GLY A 252 12.20 -8.91 -12.81
C GLY A 252 10.83 -9.27 -12.24
N GLU A 253 10.66 -9.49 -10.92
CA GLU A 253 9.32 -9.74 -10.36
C GLU A 253 8.40 -8.52 -10.54
N ALA A 254 8.95 -7.31 -10.38
CA ALA A 254 8.22 -6.08 -10.66
C ALA A 254 7.66 -6.04 -12.09
N ASP A 255 8.41 -6.51 -13.08
CA ASP A 255 7.98 -6.54 -14.48
C ASP A 255 6.73 -7.43 -14.68
N LYS A 256 6.65 -8.57 -13.98
CA LYS A 256 5.48 -9.48 -14.04
C LYS A 256 4.25 -8.81 -13.43
N LEU A 257 4.40 -8.19 -12.26
CA LEU A 257 3.33 -7.51 -11.55
C LEU A 257 2.81 -6.30 -12.34
N ILE A 258 3.71 -5.54 -12.98
CA ILE A 258 3.34 -4.40 -13.82
C ILE A 258 2.54 -4.86 -15.04
N ARG A 259 2.97 -5.92 -15.73
CA ARG A 259 2.20 -6.50 -16.84
C ARG A 259 0.80 -6.88 -16.39
N LYS A 260 0.66 -7.48 -15.21
CA LYS A 260 -0.64 -7.84 -14.66
C LYS A 260 -1.52 -6.61 -14.38
N LEU A 261 -0.95 -5.54 -13.83
CA LEU A 261 -1.66 -4.27 -13.61
C LEU A 261 -2.11 -3.61 -14.93
N VAL A 262 -1.25 -3.61 -15.94
CA VAL A 262 -1.59 -3.09 -17.28
C VAL A 262 -2.76 -3.88 -17.89
N GLN A 263 -2.75 -5.19 -17.74
CA GLN A 263 -3.74 -6.11 -18.26
C GLN A 263 -5.00 -6.24 -17.40
N ALA A 264 -5.07 -5.52 -16.25
CA ALA A 264 -6.27 -5.57 -15.40
C ALA A 264 -7.54 -5.26 -16.19
N PRO A 265 -8.63 -6.03 -16.00
CA PRO A 265 -9.87 -5.86 -16.73
C PRO A 265 -10.44 -4.44 -16.63
N ALA A 266 -11.09 -3.95 -17.70
CA ALA A 266 -11.67 -2.62 -17.74
C ALA A 266 -12.71 -2.41 -16.63
N GLU A 267 -13.48 -3.43 -16.29
CA GLU A 267 -14.46 -3.42 -15.20
C GLU A 267 -13.81 -3.18 -13.84
N VAL A 268 -12.69 -3.87 -13.58
CA VAL A 268 -11.91 -3.68 -12.34
C VAL A 268 -11.36 -2.26 -12.25
N LYS A 269 -10.78 -1.75 -13.34
CA LYS A 269 -10.31 -0.36 -13.41
C LYS A 269 -11.45 0.64 -13.19
N THR A 270 -12.62 0.39 -13.75
CA THR A 270 -13.82 1.23 -13.56
C THR A 270 -14.26 1.21 -12.11
N THR A 271 -14.29 0.04 -11.47
CA THR A 271 -14.62 -0.09 -10.04
C THR A 271 -13.65 0.72 -9.18
N ILE A 272 -12.35 0.64 -9.44
CA ILE A 272 -11.33 1.43 -8.72
C ILE A 272 -11.54 2.94 -8.92
N ARG A 273 -11.78 3.39 -10.15
CA ARG A 273 -11.97 4.82 -10.47
C ARG A 273 -13.15 5.45 -9.74
N ARG A 274 -14.25 4.74 -9.54
CA ARG A 274 -15.41 5.24 -8.78
C ARG A 274 -15.05 5.69 -7.37
N TYR A 275 -13.99 5.14 -6.79
CA TYR A 275 -13.48 5.57 -5.48
C TYR A 275 -12.59 6.81 -5.54
N THR A 276 -12.17 7.25 -6.72
CA THR A 276 -11.39 8.47 -6.91
C THR A 276 -12.26 9.68 -7.26
N GLU A 277 -13.55 9.48 -7.47
CA GLU A 277 -14.50 10.53 -7.79
C GLU A 277 -15.15 11.09 -6.51
N PRO A 278 -15.39 12.40 -6.42
CA PRO A 278 -16.19 12.97 -5.34
C PRO A 278 -17.62 12.37 -5.37
N LYS A 279 -18.13 12.02 -4.22
CA LYS A 279 -19.53 11.61 -4.06
C LYS A 279 -20.39 12.81 -3.75
#